data_db0a3ca596af320195c4f1ff65e65cad
#
_entry.id   db0a3ca596af320195c4f1ff65e65cad
#
_cell.length_a   1.000
_cell.length_b   1.000
_cell.length_c   1.000
_cell.angle_alpha   90.00
_cell.angle_beta   90.00
_cell.angle_gamma   90.00
#
_symmetry.space_group_name_H-M   'P 1'
#
loop_
_entity.id
_entity.type
_entity.pdbx_description
1 polymer ?
#
loop_
_entity_poly.entity_id
_entity_poly.type
_entity_poly.pdbx_seq_one_letter_code
_entity_poly.pdbx_strand_id
1 'polypeptide(L)'
;MRFDRQTKLFAACAAAALALAGCTAEPDAVEDLPGVSPTPGGEISVAEAGVFSSFNPQTADSNTDTNHRIAYATHSGFNYVDNNLEIVPLEQFGSYEKVSEDPLAVKYTINEGVAWSDGAPVGADDMMLAWAAASAWFDDELTTGSGTVLSGTRYFDYAGSTEALALTELPEISDDNRSITLTYSEPYTDWETAFGSLADDGGIGVPAHVVAQGAGLADEKELTQLLLDTPAGDPLDPAPENPELRAVADYWNTAFAMEGLPNDPSLYLSTGPYIVQSIEPGASLTLVRNEDYVWGPKPKLDRITVRFLQDPAAQTAALKDGSLDIILPEADSGTRAELEAIGNINLHQGNQLAYDHLDLMFDGVFAEETVREAFLSTVPRQAIVDAAVEPLQPGAEPLDSQVFLTDQAAYENAAATNGSDEFSEADPERARGLLDGATPEVRILYNRDNANRVLAYERIEESASEAGFRVVDGGLPAAEWAARLGTDSYDAAIFGWTASGVGVSGVPQIFRTGAASNYNGFSSPEADALMDDLVTEFDPQARDELQTRIDRLIWSARYGLPLYQVPGLQASADTIEHVEYMPNQTGLWWNVWEWSVIR
;
A
#
# COMPACT_ATOMS: atom_id res chain seq x y z
N MET A 1 26.71 52.45 61.78
CA MET A 1 25.44 51.79 62.00
C MET A 1 25.05 51.08 60.72
N ARG A 2 25.06 49.78 60.74
CA ARG A 2 24.65 48.87 59.66
C ARG A 2 23.16 48.67 59.73
N PHE A 3 22.50 48.64 58.59
CA PHE A 3 21.25 48.04 58.15
C PHE A 3 20.83 48.82 56.90
N ASP A 4 20.61 48.29 55.79
CA ASP A 4 19.90 47.16 55.27
C ASP A 4 20.13 47.11 53.74
N ARG A 5 20.67 46.03 53.26
CA ARG A 5 20.99 45.84 51.82
C ARG A 5 20.56 44.46 51.35
N GLN A 6 19.46 43.91 51.89
CA GLN A 6 19.01 42.56 51.52
C GLN A 6 17.58 42.46 50.96
N THR A 7 16.89 43.59 50.76
CA THR A 7 15.48 43.54 50.29
C THR A 7 15.27 43.97 48.81
N LYS A 8 16.35 44.15 48.03
CA LYS A 8 16.23 44.54 46.59
C LYS A 8 16.72 43.46 45.59
N LEU A 9 17.05 42.26 46.01
CA LEU A 9 17.49 41.17 45.14
C LEU A 9 16.39 40.12 44.84
N PHE A 10 15.24 40.16 45.49
CA PHE A 10 14.17 39.20 45.23
C PHE A 10 13.07 39.68 44.25
N ALA A 11 13.13 40.94 43.82
CA ALA A 11 12.17 41.47 42.84
C ALA A 11 12.64 41.38 41.37
N ALA A 12 13.92 41.04 41.13
CA ALA A 12 14.49 40.97 39.78
C ALA A 12 14.51 39.54 39.19
N CYS A 13 14.29 38.48 40.02
CA CYS A 13 14.23 37.11 39.52
C CYS A 13 12.81 36.63 39.17
N ALA A 14 11.77 37.34 39.58
CA ALA A 14 10.37 36.98 39.24
C ALA A 14 9.90 37.57 37.88
N ALA A 15 10.63 38.52 37.30
CA ALA A 15 10.29 39.10 36.00
C ALA A 15 11.02 38.45 34.80
N ALA A 16 12.01 37.56 35.06
CA ALA A 16 12.72 36.84 33.99
C ALA A 16 12.16 35.42 33.72
N ALA A 17 11.24 34.97 34.55
CA ALA A 17 10.60 33.62 34.37
C ALA A 17 9.27 33.68 33.61
N LEU A 18 8.81 34.89 33.19
CA LEU A 18 7.56 35.09 32.44
C LEU A 18 7.76 35.42 30.96
N ALA A 19 9.01 35.41 30.46
CA ALA A 19 9.33 35.74 29.09
C ALA A 19 9.85 34.53 28.25
N LEU A 20 9.75 33.28 28.75
CA LEU A 20 10.15 32.08 28.03
C LEU A 20 9.00 31.03 27.92
N ALA A 21 7.76 31.45 28.18
CA ALA A 21 6.56 30.65 27.96
C ALA A 21 5.73 31.30 26.85
N GLY A 22 6.21 31.22 25.63
CA GLY A 22 5.48 31.75 24.49
C GLY A 22 6.19 31.44 23.19
N CYS A 23 5.96 30.26 22.68
CA CYS A 23 5.96 29.82 21.28
C CYS A 23 6.06 28.28 21.23
N THR A 24 5.10 27.58 21.77
CA THR A 24 4.61 26.37 21.14
C THR A 24 3.28 26.79 20.52
N ALA A 25 3.27 26.98 19.21
CA ALA A 25 2.04 27.05 18.46
C ALA A 25 1.43 25.64 18.55
N GLU A 26 0.40 25.49 19.38
CA GLU A 26 -0.56 24.43 19.18
C GLU A 26 -1.12 24.63 17.75
N PRO A 27 -1.32 23.55 16.96
CA PRO A 27 -2.07 23.68 15.72
C PRO A 27 -3.42 24.29 16.06
N ASP A 28 -3.84 25.29 15.30
CA ASP A 28 -5.12 25.96 15.47
C ASP A 28 -6.22 24.91 15.51
N ALA A 29 -6.80 24.70 16.70
CA ALA A 29 -8.02 23.95 16.83
C ALA A 29 -9.04 24.63 15.90
N VAL A 30 -9.56 23.87 14.94
CA VAL A 30 -10.67 24.30 14.10
C VAL A 30 -11.76 24.78 15.05
N GLU A 31 -12.12 26.07 14.99
CA GLU A 31 -13.18 26.63 15.82
C GLU A 31 -14.47 25.87 15.50
N ASP A 32 -14.92 25.04 16.44
CA ASP A 32 -16.24 24.44 16.40
C ASP A 32 -17.29 25.53 16.18
N LEU A 33 -18.05 25.44 15.11
CA LEU A 33 -19.18 26.34 14.87
C LEU A 33 -20.15 26.24 16.06
N PRO A 34 -20.50 27.34 16.73
CA PRO A 34 -21.30 27.29 17.93
C PRO A 34 -22.71 26.73 17.63
N GLY A 35 -23.02 25.55 18.09
CA GLY A 35 -24.37 25.00 18.16
C GLY A 35 -24.65 23.71 17.41
N VAL A 36 -23.67 23.11 16.74
CA VAL A 36 -23.83 21.80 16.08
C VAL A 36 -22.89 20.80 16.76
N SER A 37 -23.44 19.89 17.55
CA SER A 37 -22.65 18.78 18.12
C SER A 37 -22.85 17.55 17.22
N PRO A 38 -21.77 16.81 16.88
CA PRO A 38 -21.89 15.54 16.20
C PRO A 38 -22.84 14.62 16.97
N THR A 39 -23.83 14.06 16.30
CA THR A 39 -24.74 13.10 16.94
C THR A 39 -24.18 11.70 16.69
N PRO A 40 -23.88 10.90 17.74
CA PRO A 40 -23.52 9.50 17.55
C PRO A 40 -24.66 8.77 16.80
N GLY A 41 -24.27 7.98 15.79
CA GLY A 41 -25.19 7.31 14.91
C GLY A 41 -25.33 8.04 13.55
N GLY A 42 -25.93 7.35 12.61
CA GLY A 42 -26.16 7.85 11.26
C GLY A 42 -25.68 6.86 10.21
N GLU A 43 -26.10 7.11 8.99
CA GLU A 43 -25.78 6.29 7.84
C GLU A 43 -25.18 7.17 6.76
N ILE A 44 -24.15 6.68 6.10
CA ILE A 44 -23.52 7.33 4.94
C ILE A 44 -23.32 6.34 3.80
N SER A 45 -23.06 6.90 2.63
CA SER A 45 -22.71 6.15 1.42
C SER A 45 -21.39 6.64 0.85
N VAL A 46 -20.51 5.70 0.50
CA VAL A 46 -19.16 5.95 -0.04
C VAL A 46 -19.01 5.25 -1.38
N ALA A 47 -18.36 5.89 -2.36
CA ALA A 47 -17.98 5.22 -3.60
C ALA A 47 -16.61 4.55 -3.47
N GLU A 48 -16.50 3.34 -4.02
CA GLU A 48 -15.25 2.67 -4.36
C GLU A 48 -15.22 2.36 -5.86
N ALA A 49 -14.05 2.57 -6.48
CA ALA A 49 -13.89 2.33 -7.92
C ALA A 49 -13.83 0.83 -8.25
N GLY A 50 -13.24 0.03 -7.37
CA GLY A 50 -13.17 -1.43 -7.51
C GLY A 50 -14.39 -2.14 -6.94
N VAL A 51 -14.48 -3.45 -7.19
CA VAL A 51 -15.51 -4.33 -6.63
C VAL A 51 -14.87 -5.17 -5.52
N PHE A 52 -15.55 -5.30 -4.40
CA PHE A 52 -15.13 -6.20 -3.32
C PHE A 52 -15.33 -7.66 -3.74
N SER A 53 -14.29 -8.48 -3.61
CA SER A 53 -14.26 -9.85 -4.13
C SER A 53 -13.74 -10.89 -3.15
N SER A 54 -13.16 -10.47 -2.00
CA SER A 54 -12.60 -11.42 -1.03
C SER A 54 -12.53 -10.84 0.38
N PHE A 55 -12.77 -11.69 1.38
CA PHE A 55 -12.51 -11.39 2.79
C PHE A 55 -11.06 -11.65 3.22
N ASN A 56 -10.26 -12.30 2.37
CA ASN A 56 -8.81 -12.37 2.50
C ASN A 56 -8.17 -11.49 1.42
N PRO A 57 -7.75 -10.25 1.71
CA PRO A 57 -7.14 -9.37 0.71
C PRO A 57 -5.68 -9.73 0.39
N GLN A 58 -5.08 -10.66 1.11
CA GLN A 58 -3.65 -10.93 1.10
C GLN A 58 -3.22 -11.95 0.04
N THR A 59 -4.15 -12.51 -0.75
CA THR A 59 -3.80 -13.43 -1.85
C THR A 59 -3.56 -12.66 -3.16
N ALA A 60 -2.76 -13.22 -4.08
CA ALA A 60 -2.46 -12.59 -5.36
C ALA A 60 -3.71 -12.21 -6.17
N ASP A 61 -4.74 -13.06 -6.17
CA ASP A 61 -6.01 -12.82 -6.88
C ASP A 61 -6.91 -11.77 -6.20
N SER A 62 -6.70 -11.49 -4.91
CA SER A 62 -7.54 -10.60 -4.10
C SER A 62 -6.86 -9.30 -3.67
N ASN A 63 -5.60 -9.11 -4.00
CA ASN A 63 -4.82 -7.92 -3.68
C ASN A 63 -5.32 -6.72 -4.50
N THR A 64 -6.37 -6.06 -4.01
CA THR A 64 -6.96 -4.86 -4.62
C THR A 64 -7.21 -3.80 -3.55
N ASP A 65 -7.08 -2.53 -3.90
CA ASP A 65 -7.34 -1.41 -2.97
C ASP A 65 -8.70 -1.53 -2.28
N THR A 66 -9.76 -1.88 -3.03
CA THR A 66 -11.10 -2.02 -2.46
C THR A 66 -11.17 -3.13 -1.40
N ASN A 67 -10.54 -4.29 -1.65
CA ASN A 67 -10.49 -5.37 -0.67
C ASN A 67 -9.72 -4.96 0.59
N HIS A 68 -8.56 -4.29 0.43
CA HIS A 68 -7.75 -3.79 1.55
C HIS A 68 -8.49 -2.73 2.37
N ARG A 69 -9.17 -1.78 1.73
CA ARG A 69 -9.94 -0.73 2.43
C ARG A 69 -11.12 -1.29 3.22
N ILE A 70 -11.83 -2.27 2.67
CA ILE A 70 -12.91 -2.95 3.40
C ILE A 70 -12.33 -3.80 4.53
N ALA A 71 -11.22 -4.51 4.31
CA ALA A 71 -10.54 -5.25 5.35
C ALA A 71 -10.04 -4.32 6.46
N TYR A 72 -9.50 -3.15 6.14
CA TYR A 72 -9.11 -2.14 7.13
C TYR A 72 -10.27 -1.71 8.02
N ALA A 73 -11.46 -1.49 7.45
CA ALA A 73 -12.65 -1.14 8.23
C ALA A 73 -13.20 -2.30 9.08
N THR A 74 -12.88 -3.56 8.74
CA THR A 74 -13.44 -4.75 9.38
C THR A 74 -12.43 -5.52 10.24
N HIS A 75 -11.14 -5.18 10.20
CA HIS A 75 -10.09 -5.83 10.98
C HIS A 75 -9.30 -4.82 11.81
N SER A 76 -8.65 -5.31 12.85
CA SER A 76 -7.72 -4.55 13.68
C SER A 76 -6.35 -5.22 13.69
N GLY A 77 -5.29 -4.42 13.85
CA GLY A 77 -3.92 -4.85 14.04
C GLY A 77 -3.27 -4.17 15.23
N PHE A 78 -1.97 -4.34 15.40
CA PHE A 78 -1.23 -3.73 16.51
C PHE A 78 -0.98 -2.23 16.32
N ASN A 79 -1.08 -1.75 15.09
CA ASN A 79 -0.92 -0.34 14.73
C ASN A 79 -1.65 -0.02 13.43
N TYR A 80 -1.72 1.25 13.10
CA TYR A 80 -2.15 1.78 11.80
C TYR A 80 -1.28 2.98 11.44
N VAL A 81 -1.30 3.39 10.18
CA VAL A 81 -0.61 4.60 9.70
C VAL A 81 -1.62 5.76 9.67
N ASP A 82 -1.25 6.90 10.26
CA ASP A 82 -2.08 8.12 10.23
C ASP A 82 -1.80 8.99 8.99
N ASN A 83 -2.53 10.08 8.82
CA ASN A 83 -2.38 10.97 7.66
C ASN A 83 -1.10 11.84 7.68
N ASN A 84 -0.29 11.75 8.76
CA ASN A 84 1.08 12.27 8.81
C ASN A 84 2.11 11.22 8.43
N LEU A 85 1.67 10.01 8.03
CA LEU A 85 2.49 8.87 7.74
C LEU A 85 3.29 8.38 8.96
N GLU A 86 2.71 8.51 10.15
CA GLU A 86 3.27 8.00 11.39
C GLU A 86 2.59 6.68 11.79
N ILE A 87 3.38 5.72 12.27
CA ILE A 87 2.85 4.46 12.82
C ILE A 87 2.25 4.75 14.19
N VAL A 88 0.95 4.53 14.34
CA VAL A 88 0.19 4.75 15.58
C VAL A 88 -0.17 3.41 16.22
N PRO A 89 0.40 3.07 17.40
CA PRO A 89 0.06 1.85 18.12
C PRO A 89 -1.40 1.82 18.57
N LEU A 90 -2.09 0.69 18.38
CA LEU A 90 -3.41 0.40 18.94
C LEU A 90 -3.26 -0.32 20.29
N GLU A 91 -2.89 0.43 21.34
CA GLU A 91 -2.61 -0.09 22.67
C GLU A 91 -3.78 -0.89 23.31
N GLN A 92 -5.01 -0.65 22.86
CA GLN A 92 -6.17 -1.42 23.33
C GLN A 92 -6.28 -2.80 22.66
N PHE A 93 -5.76 -2.96 21.43
CA PHE A 93 -5.68 -4.24 20.74
C PHE A 93 -4.55 -5.10 21.32
N GLY A 94 -3.38 -4.51 21.46
CA GLY A 94 -2.22 -5.23 21.96
C GLY A 94 -1.00 -4.33 22.13
N SER A 95 0.13 -4.96 22.38
CA SER A 95 1.43 -4.29 22.47
C SER A 95 2.50 -5.09 21.75
N TYR A 96 3.52 -4.39 21.28
CA TYR A 96 4.72 -5.02 20.72
C TYR A 96 5.96 -4.34 21.29
N GLU A 97 7.00 -5.12 21.54
CA GLU A 97 8.24 -4.63 22.13
C GLU A 97 9.46 -5.44 21.66
N LYS A 98 10.58 -4.77 21.48
CA LYS A 98 11.87 -5.45 21.30
C LYS A 98 12.28 -6.09 22.63
N VAL A 99 12.36 -7.41 22.66
CA VAL A 99 12.85 -8.17 23.83
C VAL A 99 14.35 -8.48 23.74
N SER A 100 14.93 -8.32 22.53
CA SER A 100 16.38 -8.39 22.28
C SER A 100 16.74 -7.50 21.09
N GLU A 101 17.95 -6.92 21.11
CA GLU A 101 18.51 -6.14 19.99
C GLU A 101 19.49 -6.96 19.14
N ASP A 102 20.10 -8.02 19.69
CA ASP A 102 21.06 -8.87 19.00
C ASP A 102 21.00 -10.31 19.54
N PRO A 103 20.38 -11.27 18.83
CA PRO A 103 19.59 -11.03 17.63
C PRO A 103 18.37 -10.16 17.91
N LEU A 104 17.87 -9.44 16.91
CA LEU A 104 16.62 -8.69 17.01
C LEU A 104 15.49 -9.67 17.32
N ALA A 105 14.79 -9.46 18.43
CA ALA A 105 13.61 -10.24 18.78
C ALA A 105 12.49 -9.31 19.23
N VAL A 106 11.31 -9.48 18.60
CA VAL A 106 10.12 -8.66 18.85
C VAL A 106 9.00 -9.54 19.34
N LYS A 107 8.45 -9.17 20.49
CA LYS A 107 7.31 -9.86 21.08
C LYS A 107 6.04 -9.05 20.85
N TYR A 108 5.05 -9.67 20.22
CA TYR A 108 3.69 -9.15 20.05
C TYR A 108 2.76 -9.83 21.04
N THR A 109 1.92 -9.04 21.74
CA THR A 109 1.00 -9.55 22.76
C THR A 109 -0.39 -8.97 22.56
N ILE A 110 -1.39 -9.81 22.26
CA ILE A 110 -2.80 -9.41 22.14
C ILE A 110 -3.41 -9.27 23.53
N ASN A 111 -4.19 -8.22 23.75
CA ASN A 111 -4.85 -7.96 25.02
C ASN A 111 -6.00 -8.95 25.27
N GLU A 112 -6.31 -9.16 26.55
CA GLU A 112 -7.46 -9.97 26.94
C GLU A 112 -8.77 -9.31 26.50
N GLY A 113 -9.66 -10.12 25.89
CA GLY A 113 -10.98 -9.67 25.43
C GLY A 113 -11.04 -9.27 23.97
N VAL A 114 -9.92 -9.22 23.25
CA VAL A 114 -9.91 -9.10 21.78
C VAL A 114 -10.48 -10.38 21.17
N ALA A 115 -11.50 -10.25 20.32
CA ALA A 115 -12.21 -11.39 19.77
C ALA A 115 -12.67 -11.16 18.32
N TRP A 116 -12.84 -12.24 17.58
CA TRP A 116 -13.58 -12.27 16.34
C TRP A 116 -15.08 -12.03 16.58
N SER A 117 -15.80 -11.64 15.56
CA SER A 117 -17.24 -11.31 15.67
C SER A 117 -18.16 -12.50 15.96
N ASP A 118 -17.65 -13.72 15.96
CA ASP A 118 -18.33 -14.92 16.46
C ASP A 118 -18.07 -15.19 17.96
N GLY A 119 -17.18 -14.39 18.57
CA GLY A 119 -16.80 -14.48 19.98
C GLY A 119 -15.56 -15.36 20.23
N ALA A 120 -14.95 -15.96 19.21
CA ALA A 120 -13.67 -16.66 19.37
C ALA A 120 -12.56 -15.64 19.70
N PRO A 121 -11.68 -15.92 20.69
CA PRO A 121 -10.59 -15.00 21.01
C PRO A 121 -9.61 -14.90 19.87
N VAL A 122 -9.08 -13.70 19.61
CA VAL A 122 -7.90 -13.53 18.74
C VAL A 122 -6.66 -13.90 19.56
N GLY A 123 -5.79 -14.74 18.99
CA GLY A 123 -4.66 -15.28 19.73
C GLY A 123 -3.39 -15.47 18.90
N ALA A 124 -2.42 -16.14 19.54
CA ALA A 124 -1.15 -16.42 18.89
C ALA A 124 -1.31 -17.44 17.72
N ASP A 125 -2.35 -18.27 17.72
CA ASP A 125 -2.67 -19.14 16.59
C ASP A 125 -3.00 -18.33 15.32
N ASP A 126 -3.72 -17.21 15.46
CA ASP A 126 -4.02 -16.31 14.33
C ASP A 126 -2.76 -15.61 13.83
N MET A 127 -1.89 -15.13 14.74
CA MET A 127 -0.59 -14.55 14.38
C MET A 127 0.35 -15.58 13.73
N MET A 128 0.33 -16.83 14.19
CA MET A 128 1.12 -17.91 13.61
C MET A 128 0.68 -18.25 12.19
N LEU A 129 -0.62 -18.25 11.92
CA LEU A 129 -1.14 -18.44 10.56
C LEU A 129 -0.76 -17.25 9.65
N ALA A 130 -0.88 -16.01 10.14
CA ALA A 130 -0.47 -14.83 9.39
C ALA A 130 1.04 -14.85 9.09
N TRP A 131 1.86 -15.23 10.05
CA TRP A 131 3.31 -15.43 9.85
C TRP A 131 3.58 -16.54 8.82
N ALA A 132 2.91 -17.68 8.92
CA ALA A 132 3.09 -18.80 8.00
C ALA A 132 2.81 -18.41 6.54
N ALA A 133 1.74 -17.62 6.33
CA ALA A 133 1.38 -17.13 4.99
C ALA A 133 2.39 -16.11 4.44
N ALA A 134 2.90 -15.20 5.30
CA ALA A 134 3.70 -14.05 4.87
C ALA A 134 5.22 -14.25 4.99
N SER A 135 5.70 -15.38 5.53
CA SER A 135 7.13 -15.64 5.72
C SER A 135 7.81 -16.41 4.59
N ALA A 136 7.02 -17.06 3.71
CA ALA A 136 7.53 -18.06 2.76
C ALA A 136 8.36 -19.19 3.42
N TRP A 137 8.23 -19.37 4.73
CA TRP A 137 9.02 -20.34 5.51
C TRP A 137 8.95 -21.77 4.99
N PHE A 138 7.80 -22.16 4.47
CA PHE A 138 7.53 -23.53 4.01
C PHE A 138 7.78 -23.72 2.51
N ASP A 139 8.06 -22.65 1.78
CA ASP A 139 8.21 -22.68 0.34
C ASP A 139 9.58 -23.26 -0.04
N ASP A 140 9.56 -24.29 -0.89
CA ASP A 140 10.76 -24.90 -1.47
C ASP A 140 10.72 -24.85 -3.00
N GLU A 141 9.95 -23.90 -3.56
CA GLU A 141 9.83 -23.68 -4.99
C GLU A 141 11.14 -23.11 -5.57
N LEU A 142 11.68 -23.79 -6.57
CA LEU A 142 12.80 -23.32 -7.37
C LEU A 142 12.28 -22.79 -8.70
N THR A 143 12.47 -21.51 -8.96
CA THR A 143 12.07 -20.85 -10.20
C THR A 143 13.29 -20.45 -11.05
N THR A 144 13.07 -20.30 -12.36
CA THR A 144 14.04 -19.62 -13.25
C THR A 144 13.97 -18.12 -13.01
N GLY A 145 14.98 -17.36 -13.47
CA GLY A 145 14.93 -15.89 -13.47
C GLY A 145 13.77 -15.28 -14.28
N SER A 146 13.05 -16.09 -15.06
CA SER A 146 11.81 -15.72 -15.76
C SER A 146 10.54 -16.24 -15.08
N GLY A 147 10.62 -16.64 -13.81
CA GLY A 147 9.45 -17.10 -13.03
C GLY A 147 8.94 -18.51 -13.37
N THR A 148 9.63 -19.28 -14.23
CA THR A 148 9.19 -20.66 -14.51
C THR A 148 9.55 -21.58 -13.36
N VAL A 149 8.57 -22.26 -12.78
CA VAL A 149 8.76 -23.26 -11.73
C VAL A 149 9.51 -24.47 -12.29
N LEU A 150 10.64 -24.82 -11.68
CA LEU A 150 11.46 -25.98 -12.02
C LEU A 150 11.17 -27.18 -11.14
N SER A 151 10.95 -26.94 -9.85
CA SER A 151 10.67 -27.97 -8.83
C SER A 151 10.16 -27.31 -7.57
N GLY A 152 9.70 -28.12 -6.61
CA GLY A 152 9.26 -27.68 -5.29
C GLY A 152 7.82 -27.19 -5.24
N THR A 153 7.46 -26.63 -4.12
CA THR A 153 6.10 -26.25 -3.74
C THR A 153 6.08 -24.86 -3.16
N ARG A 154 5.15 -24.00 -3.61
CA ARG A 154 4.69 -22.82 -2.89
C ARG A 154 3.37 -23.16 -2.22
N TYR A 155 3.24 -22.89 -0.93
CA TYR A 155 2.03 -23.19 -0.19
C TYR A 155 1.04 -22.03 -0.19
N PHE A 156 1.45 -20.89 0.32
CA PHE A 156 0.60 -19.70 0.43
C PHE A 156 0.82 -18.77 -0.75
N ASP A 157 -0.27 -18.33 -1.37
CA ASP A 157 -0.24 -17.39 -2.49
C ASP A 157 -0.31 -15.93 -1.96
N TYR A 158 0.65 -15.60 -1.09
CA TYR A 158 0.72 -14.30 -0.44
C TYR A 158 1.20 -13.22 -1.41
N ALA A 159 0.45 -12.11 -1.51
CA ALA A 159 0.71 -11.01 -2.45
C ALA A 159 1.68 -9.95 -1.93
N GLY A 160 1.79 -9.81 -0.60
CA GLY A 160 2.66 -8.82 0.03
C GLY A 160 4.14 -9.22 0.00
N SER A 161 4.99 -8.37 0.58
CA SER A 161 6.41 -8.68 0.74
C SER A 161 6.62 -9.77 1.79
N THR A 162 7.36 -10.80 1.43
CA THR A 162 7.79 -11.85 2.37
C THR A 162 9.12 -11.55 3.03
N GLU A 163 9.85 -10.52 2.59
CA GLU A 163 11.24 -10.25 3.01
C GLU A 163 11.42 -10.09 4.52
N ALA A 164 10.51 -9.35 5.16
CA ALA A 164 10.55 -9.13 6.60
C ALA A 164 10.48 -10.42 7.41
N LEU A 165 9.44 -11.22 7.14
CA LEU A 165 9.14 -12.43 7.91
C LEU A 165 9.98 -13.63 7.46
N ALA A 166 10.52 -13.62 6.24
CA ALA A 166 11.50 -14.61 5.79
C ALA A 166 12.84 -14.51 6.56
N LEU A 167 13.15 -13.35 7.16
CA LEU A 167 14.31 -13.19 8.04
C LEU A 167 14.08 -13.78 9.43
N THR A 168 12.88 -14.20 9.78
CA THR A 168 12.58 -14.71 11.12
C THR A 168 12.85 -16.21 11.23
N GLU A 169 13.25 -16.63 12.43
CA GLU A 169 13.23 -18.03 12.83
C GLU A 169 11.77 -18.49 13.07
N LEU A 170 11.56 -19.81 13.26
CA LEU A 170 10.27 -20.33 13.66
C LEU A 170 9.80 -19.66 14.95
N PRO A 171 8.62 -18.99 14.98
CA PRO A 171 8.21 -18.18 16.11
C PRO A 171 7.98 -18.96 17.40
N GLU A 172 8.21 -18.30 18.54
CA GLU A 172 7.86 -18.81 19.85
C GLU A 172 6.47 -18.32 20.28
N ILE A 173 5.60 -19.23 20.73
CA ILE A 173 4.26 -18.93 21.21
C ILE A 173 4.18 -19.08 22.71
N SER A 174 3.48 -18.14 23.40
CA SER A 174 3.27 -18.23 24.85
C SER A 174 2.24 -19.29 25.24
N ASP A 175 2.40 -19.87 26.44
CA ASP A 175 1.50 -20.91 26.99
C ASP A 175 0.03 -20.45 27.08
N ASP A 176 -0.22 -19.14 27.22
CA ASP A 176 -1.56 -18.55 27.30
C ASP A 176 -2.16 -18.20 25.93
N ASN A 177 -1.47 -18.56 24.84
CA ASN A 177 -1.88 -18.31 23.47
C ASN A 177 -2.17 -16.83 23.12
N ARG A 178 -1.46 -15.88 23.78
CA ARG A 178 -1.67 -14.44 23.53
C ARG A 178 -0.47 -13.72 22.95
N SER A 179 0.70 -14.35 22.96
CA SER A 179 1.92 -13.72 22.47
C SER A 179 2.65 -14.61 21.48
N ILE A 180 3.24 -13.96 20.48
CA ILE A 180 4.21 -14.53 19.58
C ILE A 180 5.51 -13.73 19.66
N THR A 181 6.66 -14.41 19.59
CA THR A 181 7.97 -13.77 19.52
C THR A 181 8.61 -14.10 18.19
N LEU A 182 8.93 -13.08 17.42
CA LEU A 182 9.66 -13.16 16.16
C LEU A 182 11.13 -12.87 16.44
N THR A 183 12.02 -13.82 16.15
CA THR A 183 13.47 -13.65 16.25
C THR A 183 14.04 -13.55 14.84
N TYR A 184 14.67 -12.43 14.52
CA TYR A 184 15.22 -12.15 13.20
C TYR A 184 16.67 -12.64 13.12
N SER A 185 17.04 -13.30 12.03
CA SER A 185 18.40 -13.74 11.73
C SER A 185 19.35 -12.55 11.46
N GLU A 186 18.79 -11.44 11.01
CA GLU A 186 19.46 -10.17 10.75
C GLU A 186 18.60 -9.01 11.29
N PRO A 187 19.18 -7.84 11.62
CA PRO A 187 18.40 -6.65 11.97
C PRO A 187 17.41 -6.30 10.83
N TYR A 188 16.21 -5.87 11.17
CA TYR A 188 15.21 -5.45 10.19
C TYR A 188 14.58 -4.11 10.61
N THR A 189 14.67 -3.10 9.75
CA THR A 189 14.30 -1.73 10.12
C THR A 189 12.80 -1.54 10.30
N ASP A 190 11.97 -2.23 9.50
CA ASP A 190 10.51 -2.11 9.52
C ASP A 190 9.83 -3.15 10.44
N TRP A 191 10.51 -3.54 11.52
CA TRP A 191 10.08 -4.58 12.47
C TRP A 191 8.73 -4.31 13.14
N GLU A 192 8.24 -3.05 13.14
CA GLU A 192 6.98 -2.66 13.77
C GLU A 192 5.74 -3.07 12.96
N THR A 193 5.90 -3.37 11.66
CA THR A 193 4.78 -3.55 10.74
C THR A 193 4.32 -4.99 10.56
N ALA A 194 5.00 -5.99 11.17
CA ALA A 194 4.74 -7.42 10.95
C ALA A 194 3.27 -7.86 11.16
N PHE A 195 2.58 -7.26 12.13
CA PHE A 195 1.16 -7.49 12.41
C PHE A 195 0.38 -6.16 12.52
N GLY A 196 0.70 -5.21 11.65
CA GLY A 196 0.02 -3.94 11.54
C GLY A 196 -1.38 -4.04 10.94
N SER A 197 -1.82 -3.00 10.26
CA SER A 197 -3.10 -2.99 9.57
C SER A 197 -3.04 -3.80 8.27
N LEU A 198 -4.17 -4.37 7.85
CA LEU A 198 -4.27 -5.11 6.58
C LEU A 198 -4.13 -4.21 5.33
N ALA A 199 -4.20 -2.90 5.50
CA ALA A 199 -4.00 -1.96 4.40
C ALA A 199 -2.50 -1.77 4.05
N ASP A 200 -1.59 -2.20 4.93
CA ASP A 200 -0.15 -1.97 4.83
C ASP A 200 0.65 -3.28 4.63
N ASP A 201 0.09 -4.23 3.88
CA ASP A 201 0.69 -5.55 3.57
C ASP A 201 1.02 -6.41 4.80
N GLY A 202 0.44 -6.13 5.94
CA GLY A 202 0.64 -6.89 7.18
C GLY A 202 -0.68 -7.37 7.77
N GLY A 203 -0.62 -7.83 9.01
CA GLY A 203 -1.78 -8.04 9.85
C GLY A 203 -2.44 -9.42 9.79
N ILE A 204 -3.43 -9.59 10.68
CA ILE A 204 -4.18 -10.82 10.86
C ILE A 204 -5.43 -10.74 9.98
N GLY A 205 -5.40 -11.41 8.83
CA GLY A 205 -6.44 -11.29 7.81
C GLY A 205 -7.58 -12.29 7.96
N VAL A 206 -7.29 -13.52 8.41
CA VAL A 206 -8.29 -14.58 8.52
C VAL A 206 -8.14 -15.37 9.81
N PRO A 207 -9.24 -15.88 10.39
CA PRO A 207 -9.21 -16.57 11.68
C PRO A 207 -8.64 -17.99 11.56
N ALA A 208 -7.66 -18.33 12.40
CA ALA A 208 -6.99 -19.62 12.41
C ALA A 208 -7.97 -20.80 12.67
N HIS A 209 -8.97 -20.60 13.56
CA HIS A 209 -9.95 -21.64 13.86
C HIS A 209 -10.84 -21.98 12.65
N VAL A 210 -11.15 -21.00 11.79
CA VAL A 210 -11.94 -21.22 10.56
C VAL A 210 -11.09 -21.95 9.52
N VAL A 211 -9.83 -21.51 9.34
CA VAL A 211 -8.91 -22.17 8.40
C VAL A 211 -8.62 -23.61 8.82
N ALA A 212 -8.39 -23.86 10.11
CA ALA A 212 -8.18 -25.21 10.64
C ALA A 212 -9.36 -26.13 10.33
N GLN A 213 -10.59 -25.71 10.66
CA GLN A 213 -11.79 -26.50 10.40
C GLN A 213 -12.02 -26.72 8.90
N GLY A 214 -11.81 -25.70 8.09
CA GLY A 214 -11.95 -25.78 6.63
C GLY A 214 -10.93 -26.70 5.97
N ALA A 215 -9.72 -26.78 6.53
CA ALA A 215 -8.67 -27.71 6.10
C ALA A 215 -8.85 -29.13 6.64
N GLY A 216 -9.85 -29.37 7.51
CA GLY A 216 -10.14 -30.69 8.08
C GLY A 216 -9.38 -31.01 9.36
N LEU A 217 -8.73 -30.03 9.99
CA LEU A 217 -8.12 -30.14 11.32
C LEU A 217 -9.18 -29.98 12.42
N ALA A 218 -8.87 -30.43 13.63
CA ALA A 218 -9.82 -30.39 14.74
C ALA A 218 -10.05 -28.99 15.29
N ASP A 219 -9.00 -28.20 15.42
CA ASP A 219 -9.00 -26.83 15.94
C ASP A 219 -7.74 -26.05 15.53
N GLU A 220 -7.66 -24.75 15.93
CA GLU A 220 -6.52 -23.86 15.68
C GLU A 220 -5.21 -24.35 16.32
N LYS A 221 -5.29 -25.13 17.39
CA LYS A 221 -4.08 -25.66 18.06
C LYS A 221 -3.46 -26.77 17.25
N GLU A 222 -4.28 -27.61 16.59
CA GLU A 222 -3.78 -28.63 15.66
C GLU A 222 -3.13 -27.97 14.45
N LEU A 223 -3.70 -26.86 13.95
CA LEU A 223 -3.08 -26.04 12.89
C LEU A 223 -1.73 -25.49 13.35
N THR A 224 -1.68 -24.84 14.49
CA THR A 224 -0.42 -24.29 15.04
C THR A 224 0.63 -25.39 15.24
N GLN A 225 0.24 -26.55 15.77
CA GLN A 225 1.17 -27.67 15.93
C GLN A 225 1.68 -28.19 14.57
N LEU A 226 0.82 -28.27 13.55
CA LEU A 226 1.22 -28.64 12.19
C LEU A 226 2.28 -27.67 11.65
N LEU A 227 2.07 -26.35 11.83
CA LEU A 227 3.03 -25.32 11.39
C LEU A 227 4.36 -25.44 12.15
N LEU A 228 4.34 -25.65 13.46
CA LEU A 228 5.54 -25.81 14.29
C LEU A 228 6.32 -27.11 13.97
N ASP A 229 5.64 -28.19 13.60
CA ASP A 229 6.26 -29.48 13.30
C ASP A 229 6.74 -29.60 11.84
N THR A 230 6.31 -28.68 10.95
CA THR A 230 6.72 -28.68 9.55
C THR A 230 8.07 -27.96 9.41
N PRO A 231 9.10 -28.61 8.84
CA PRO A 231 10.39 -27.97 8.63
C PRO A 231 10.32 -26.85 7.60
N ALA A 232 11.31 -25.96 7.66
CA ALA A 232 11.51 -24.94 6.64
C ALA A 232 11.71 -25.58 5.25
N GLY A 233 11.21 -24.92 4.21
CA GLY A 233 11.47 -25.28 2.82
C GLY A 233 12.93 -25.07 2.43
N ASP A 234 13.44 -25.89 1.53
CA ASP A 234 14.77 -25.72 0.91
C ASP A 234 14.65 -25.89 -0.61
N PRO A 235 14.69 -24.80 -1.40
CA PRO A 235 14.60 -24.89 -2.86
C PRO A 235 15.69 -25.74 -3.51
N LEU A 236 16.83 -25.97 -2.82
CA LEU A 236 17.92 -26.80 -3.32
C LEU A 236 17.75 -28.30 -3.00
N ASP A 237 16.91 -28.63 -2.00
CA ASP A 237 16.55 -30.02 -1.64
C ASP A 237 15.04 -30.10 -1.31
N PRO A 238 14.17 -29.89 -2.31
CA PRO A 238 12.71 -29.81 -2.10
C PRO A 238 12.18 -31.10 -1.45
N ALA A 239 11.42 -30.93 -0.38
CA ALA A 239 10.75 -32.03 0.32
C ALA A 239 9.50 -32.49 -0.47
N PRO A 240 9.02 -33.74 -0.27
CA PRO A 240 7.70 -34.13 -0.73
C PRO A 240 6.64 -33.20 -0.10
N GLU A 241 5.69 -32.75 -0.92
CA GLU A 241 4.58 -31.91 -0.46
C GLU A 241 3.90 -32.48 0.80
N ASN A 242 3.71 -31.64 1.82
CA ASN A 242 2.95 -31.98 3.01
C ASN A 242 1.45 -31.81 2.72
N PRO A 243 0.64 -32.88 2.64
CA PRO A 243 -0.76 -32.78 2.23
C PRO A 243 -1.65 -32.08 3.27
N GLU A 244 -1.29 -32.07 4.55
CA GLU A 244 -2.06 -31.37 5.58
C GLU A 244 -1.78 -29.87 5.50
N LEU A 245 -0.52 -29.47 5.35
CA LEU A 245 -0.16 -28.07 5.11
C LEU A 245 -0.74 -27.55 3.78
N ARG A 246 -0.74 -28.37 2.73
CA ARG A 246 -1.38 -28.04 1.45
C ARG A 246 -2.87 -27.75 1.64
N ALA A 247 -3.59 -28.57 2.41
CA ALA A 247 -5.01 -28.35 2.68
C ALA A 247 -5.26 -27.03 3.44
N VAL A 248 -4.40 -26.68 4.40
CA VAL A 248 -4.43 -25.40 5.11
C VAL A 248 -4.21 -24.23 4.13
N ALA A 249 -3.16 -24.31 3.32
CA ALA A 249 -2.82 -23.26 2.36
C ALA A 249 -3.89 -23.10 1.27
N ASP A 250 -4.40 -24.20 0.71
CA ASP A 250 -5.47 -24.14 -0.29
C ASP A 250 -6.75 -23.50 0.25
N TYR A 251 -7.10 -23.80 1.52
CA TYR A 251 -8.24 -23.14 2.15
C TYR A 251 -7.99 -21.64 2.38
N TRP A 252 -6.80 -21.27 2.89
CA TRP A 252 -6.40 -19.88 3.06
C TRP A 252 -6.38 -19.12 1.74
N ASN A 253 -5.88 -19.72 0.67
CA ASN A 253 -5.74 -19.13 -0.66
C ASN A 253 -7.11 -18.87 -1.34
N THR A 254 -8.13 -19.71 -1.08
CA THR A 254 -9.32 -19.73 -1.96
C THR A 254 -10.67 -19.57 -1.26
N ALA A 255 -10.80 -19.98 0.03
CA ALA A 255 -12.11 -20.09 0.68
C ALA A 255 -12.80 -18.74 0.93
N PHE A 256 -12.06 -17.66 1.00
CA PHE A 256 -12.54 -16.32 1.33
C PHE A 256 -12.89 -15.49 0.09
N ALA A 257 -12.57 -15.97 -1.12
CA ALA A 257 -13.00 -15.36 -2.38
C ALA A 257 -14.49 -15.57 -2.63
N MET A 258 -15.19 -14.54 -3.14
CA MET A 258 -16.64 -14.60 -3.28
C MET A 258 -17.21 -13.62 -4.30
N GLU A 259 -18.42 -13.92 -4.80
CA GLU A 259 -19.23 -13.00 -5.61
C GLU A 259 -20.31 -12.27 -4.79
N GLY A 260 -20.66 -12.77 -3.62
CA GLY A 260 -21.68 -12.22 -2.73
C GLY A 260 -21.52 -12.72 -1.30
N LEU A 261 -22.34 -12.28 -0.36
CA LEU A 261 -22.22 -12.65 1.05
C LEU A 261 -22.33 -14.18 1.21
N PRO A 262 -21.30 -14.84 1.76
CA PRO A 262 -21.34 -16.28 1.97
C PRO A 262 -22.50 -16.73 2.86
N ASN A 263 -23.04 -17.94 2.62
CA ASN A 263 -24.04 -18.53 3.52
C ASN A 263 -23.43 -18.96 4.87
N ASP A 264 -22.13 -19.24 4.89
CA ASP A 264 -21.38 -19.54 6.09
C ASP A 264 -20.83 -18.26 6.71
N PRO A 265 -21.34 -17.84 7.87
CA PRO A 265 -20.88 -16.60 8.51
C PRO A 265 -19.44 -16.65 9.01
N SER A 266 -18.83 -17.82 9.15
CA SER A 266 -17.42 -17.94 9.54
C SER A 266 -16.45 -17.39 8.49
N LEU A 267 -16.88 -17.26 7.23
CA LEU A 267 -16.05 -16.76 6.14
C LEU A 267 -15.96 -15.21 6.06
N TYR A 268 -16.69 -14.49 6.93
CA TYR A 268 -16.66 -13.01 6.96
C TYR A 268 -16.63 -12.45 8.39
N LEU A 269 -15.85 -13.10 9.25
CA LEU A 269 -15.62 -12.63 10.62
C LEU A 269 -14.78 -11.35 10.62
N SER A 270 -14.95 -10.58 11.68
CA SER A 270 -14.37 -9.26 11.82
C SER A 270 -13.76 -9.10 13.21
N THR A 271 -12.64 -8.36 13.29
CA THR A 271 -12.04 -7.90 14.56
C THR A 271 -12.06 -6.38 14.66
N GLY A 272 -12.57 -5.68 13.66
CA GLY A 272 -12.50 -4.23 13.52
C GLY A 272 -13.76 -3.49 13.95
N PRO A 273 -13.77 -2.16 13.71
CA PRO A 273 -14.85 -1.26 14.11
C PRO A 273 -16.18 -1.53 13.40
N TYR A 274 -16.13 -2.16 12.22
CA TYR A 274 -17.31 -2.52 11.43
C TYR A 274 -17.34 -4.00 11.09
N ILE A 275 -18.54 -4.51 10.79
CA ILE A 275 -18.79 -5.86 10.26
C ILE A 275 -19.60 -5.77 8.97
N VAL A 276 -19.40 -6.72 8.08
CA VAL A 276 -20.17 -6.80 6.81
C VAL A 276 -21.56 -7.36 7.11
N GLN A 277 -22.60 -6.60 6.79
CA GLN A 277 -23.99 -7.01 6.95
C GLN A 277 -24.58 -7.65 5.70
N SER A 278 -24.29 -7.09 4.52
CA SER A 278 -24.83 -7.57 3.25
C SER A 278 -23.95 -7.17 2.07
N ILE A 279 -24.03 -7.94 1.00
CA ILE A 279 -23.36 -7.66 -0.27
C ILE A 279 -24.40 -7.85 -1.39
N GLU A 280 -24.52 -6.83 -2.26
CA GLU A 280 -25.18 -6.91 -3.55
C GLU A 280 -24.09 -7.07 -4.62
N PRO A 281 -23.94 -8.24 -5.25
CA PRO A 281 -22.82 -8.54 -6.13
C PRO A 281 -22.58 -7.48 -7.20
N GLY A 282 -21.36 -6.98 -7.28
CA GLY A 282 -20.95 -5.95 -8.23
C GLY A 282 -21.59 -4.58 -8.06
N ALA A 283 -22.43 -4.37 -7.04
CA ALA A 283 -23.17 -3.12 -6.84
C ALA A 283 -22.84 -2.43 -5.52
N SER A 284 -22.92 -3.13 -4.39
CA SER A 284 -22.69 -2.52 -3.08
C SER A 284 -22.37 -3.53 -1.97
N LEU A 285 -21.79 -3.00 -0.91
CA LEU A 285 -21.55 -3.69 0.36
C LEU A 285 -22.02 -2.79 1.50
N THR A 286 -22.64 -3.38 2.53
CA THR A 286 -23.07 -2.64 3.72
C THR A 286 -22.27 -3.06 4.93
N LEU A 287 -21.61 -2.10 5.56
CA LEU A 287 -20.96 -2.20 6.85
C LEU A 287 -21.89 -1.70 7.93
N VAL A 288 -21.92 -2.38 9.08
CA VAL A 288 -22.60 -1.92 10.30
C VAL A 288 -21.61 -1.89 11.45
N ARG A 289 -21.83 -0.98 12.40
CA ARG A 289 -20.99 -0.86 13.58
C ARG A 289 -20.87 -2.20 14.29
N ASN A 290 -19.65 -2.57 14.67
CA ASN A 290 -19.39 -3.67 15.58
C ASN A 290 -19.61 -3.19 17.02
N GLU A 291 -20.72 -3.59 17.64
CA GLU A 291 -21.06 -3.15 19.00
C GLU A 291 -20.17 -3.82 20.07
N ASP A 292 -19.52 -4.93 19.74
CA ASP A 292 -18.60 -5.65 20.63
C ASP A 292 -17.16 -5.11 20.54
N TYR A 293 -16.88 -4.20 19.60
CA TYR A 293 -15.57 -3.59 19.40
C TYR A 293 -15.22 -2.60 20.51
N VAL A 294 -14.27 -2.99 21.37
CA VAL A 294 -13.83 -2.19 22.54
C VAL A 294 -12.30 -2.03 22.62
N TRP A 295 -11.57 -2.58 21.66
CA TRP A 295 -10.11 -2.58 21.61
C TRP A 295 -9.52 -1.61 20.58
N GLY A 296 -10.23 -0.53 20.30
CA GLY A 296 -9.79 0.57 19.46
C GLY A 296 -10.76 1.75 19.50
N PRO A 297 -10.56 2.77 18.66
CA PRO A 297 -11.43 3.94 18.59
C PRO A 297 -12.87 3.55 18.25
N LYS A 298 -13.81 4.03 19.06
CA LYS A 298 -15.23 3.69 18.88
C LYS A 298 -15.82 4.37 17.64
N PRO A 299 -16.34 3.61 16.64
CA PRO A 299 -16.93 4.19 15.44
C PRO A 299 -18.18 5.01 15.77
N LYS A 300 -18.31 6.19 15.14
CA LYS A 300 -19.42 7.12 15.36
C LYS A 300 -20.64 6.80 14.52
N LEU A 301 -20.45 6.26 13.28
CA LEU A 301 -21.55 5.89 12.39
C LEU A 301 -22.15 4.53 12.73
N ASP A 302 -23.46 4.37 12.49
CA ASP A 302 -24.16 3.09 12.64
C ASP A 302 -23.99 2.21 11.40
N ARG A 303 -23.89 2.85 10.22
CA ARG A 303 -23.87 2.16 8.92
C ARG A 303 -23.08 2.93 7.88
N ILE A 304 -22.34 2.19 7.05
CA ILE A 304 -21.67 2.68 5.84
C ILE A 304 -22.10 1.80 4.68
N THR A 305 -22.67 2.39 3.64
CA THR A 305 -22.98 1.70 2.38
C THR A 305 -21.90 2.03 1.37
N VAL A 306 -21.09 1.04 1.00
CA VAL A 306 -20.05 1.14 -0.02
C VAL A 306 -20.69 0.82 -1.37
N ARG A 307 -20.63 1.74 -2.33
CA ARG A 307 -21.13 1.53 -3.69
C ARG A 307 -19.98 1.40 -4.67
N PHE A 308 -20.01 0.34 -5.46
CA PHE A 308 -18.96 0.09 -6.45
C PHE A 308 -19.28 0.88 -7.73
N LEU A 309 -18.59 2.00 -7.91
CA LEU A 309 -18.77 2.93 -9.02
C LEU A 309 -17.42 3.31 -9.62
N GLN A 310 -17.05 2.69 -10.73
CA GLN A 310 -15.77 2.93 -11.39
C GLN A 310 -15.70 4.27 -12.12
N ASP A 311 -16.81 4.70 -12.75
CA ASP A 311 -16.86 5.92 -13.58
C ASP A 311 -16.82 7.19 -12.71
N PRO A 312 -15.78 8.05 -12.80
CA PRO A 312 -15.68 9.31 -12.06
C PRO A 312 -16.85 10.27 -12.28
N ALA A 313 -17.40 10.31 -13.49
CA ALA A 313 -18.57 11.15 -13.79
C ALA A 313 -19.83 10.63 -13.07
N ALA A 314 -20.00 9.32 -12.97
CA ALA A 314 -21.09 8.73 -12.20
C ALA A 314 -20.95 8.98 -10.70
N GLN A 315 -19.71 8.90 -10.14
CA GLN A 315 -19.43 9.26 -8.75
C GLN A 315 -19.79 10.72 -8.47
N THR A 316 -19.31 11.65 -9.32
CA THR A 316 -19.58 13.09 -9.21
C THR A 316 -21.07 13.41 -9.30
N ALA A 317 -21.79 12.78 -10.24
CA ALA A 317 -23.23 12.95 -10.37
C ALA A 317 -23.99 12.45 -9.13
N ALA A 318 -23.57 11.31 -8.55
CA ALA A 318 -24.18 10.73 -7.36
C ALA A 318 -23.91 11.57 -6.09
N LEU A 319 -22.72 12.17 -5.94
CA LEU A 319 -22.45 13.14 -4.88
C LEU A 319 -23.34 14.39 -5.04
N LYS A 320 -23.46 14.90 -6.26
CA LYS A 320 -24.26 16.09 -6.58
C LYS A 320 -25.75 15.91 -6.30
N ASP A 321 -26.31 14.73 -6.56
CA ASP A 321 -27.72 14.45 -6.31
C ASP A 321 -27.99 13.93 -4.89
N GLY A 322 -26.96 13.74 -4.07
CA GLY A 322 -27.04 13.30 -2.67
C GLY A 322 -27.29 11.80 -2.51
N SER A 323 -27.07 11.00 -3.54
CA SER A 323 -27.12 9.53 -3.46
C SER A 323 -25.81 8.90 -3.03
N LEU A 324 -24.72 9.68 -2.97
CA LEU A 324 -23.46 9.40 -2.32
C LEU A 324 -23.06 10.57 -1.41
N ASP A 325 -22.42 10.26 -0.30
CA ASP A 325 -21.93 11.24 0.66
C ASP A 325 -20.43 11.48 0.51
N ILE A 326 -19.64 10.47 0.11
CA ILE A 326 -18.19 10.54 -0.06
C ILE A 326 -17.79 9.85 -1.35
N ILE A 327 -16.85 10.45 -2.08
CA ILE A 327 -16.27 9.89 -3.31
C ILE A 327 -14.76 10.09 -3.36
N LEU A 328 -14.06 9.14 -4.02
CA LEU A 328 -12.65 9.23 -4.43
C LEU A 328 -12.55 8.96 -5.94
N PRO A 329 -12.93 9.91 -6.77
CA PRO A 329 -12.84 9.72 -8.21
C PRO A 329 -11.38 9.77 -8.68
N GLU A 330 -11.09 9.12 -9.79
CA GLU A 330 -9.84 9.33 -10.52
C GLU A 330 -9.67 10.84 -10.80
N ALA A 331 -8.48 11.36 -10.53
CA ALA A 331 -8.22 12.77 -10.67
C ALA A 331 -7.96 13.16 -12.14
N ASP A 332 -8.91 13.84 -12.73
CA ASP A 332 -8.79 14.51 -14.03
C ASP A 332 -9.38 15.92 -14.00
N SER A 333 -9.00 16.73 -14.96
CA SER A 333 -9.42 18.15 -15.02
C SER A 333 -10.92 18.36 -15.18
N GLY A 334 -11.61 17.44 -15.84
CA GLY A 334 -13.06 17.47 -16.02
C GLY A 334 -13.78 17.19 -14.71
N THR A 335 -13.39 16.11 -14.04
CA THR A 335 -13.91 15.70 -12.73
C THR A 335 -13.71 16.81 -11.70
N ARG A 336 -12.51 17.41 -11.63
CA ARG A 336 -12.25 18.54 -10.72
C ARG A 336 -13.19 19.72 -10.99
N ALA A 337 -13.32 20.14 -12.25
CA ALA A 337 -14.17 21.30 -12.59
C ALA A 337 -15.66 21.03 -12.25
N GLU A 338 -16.13 19.82 -12.42
CA GLU A 338 -17.49 19.42 -12.03
C GLU A 338 -17.68 19.46 -10.51
N LEU A 339 -16.71 18.96 -9.73
CA LEU A 339 -16.73 19.02 -8.26
C LEU A 339 -16.71 20.45 -7.73
N GLU A 340 -15.85 21.31 -8.27
CA GLU A 340 -15.79 22.74 -7.90
C GLU A 340 -17.12 23.48 -8.15
N ALA A 341 -17.93 22.99 -9.07
CA ALA A 341 -19.25 23.56 -9.36
C ALA A 341 -20.35 23.10 -8.37
N ILE A 342 -20.07 22.17 -7.48
CA ILE A 342 -21.00 21.69 -6.43
C ILE A 342 -20.82 22.55 -5.18
N GLY A 343 -21.84 23.26 -4.75
CA GLY A 343 -21.72 24.33 -3.74
C GLY A 343 -21.76 23.88 -2.27
N ASN A 344 -22.00 22.58 -1.99
CA ASN A 344 -22.22 22.05 -0.62
C ASN A 344 -21.41 20.78 -0.39
N ILE A 345 -20.13 20.84 -0.74
CA ILE A 345 -19.15 19.77 -0.54
C ILE A 345 -17.85 20.30 0.07
N ASN A 346 -17.12 19.42 0.73
CA ASN A 346 -15.72 19.57 1.05
C ASN A 346 -14.91 18.89 -0.04
N LEU A 347 -14.09 19.65 -0.76
CA LEU A 347 -13.20 19.13 -1.81
C LEU A 347 -11.76 19.21 -1.31
N HIS A 348 -11.09 18.06 -1.28
CA HIS A 348 -9.67 17.97 -1.00
C HIS A 348 -8.93 17.56 -2.27
N GLN A 349 -7.80 18.18 -2.48
CA GLN A 349 -6.86 17.87 -3.55
C GLN A 349 -5.46 17.81 -2.95
N GLY A 350 -4.70 16.78 -3.31
CA GLY A 350 -3.33 16.59 -2.87
C GLY A 350 -2.58 15.63 -3.79
N ASN A 351 -1.34 15.33 -3.45
CA ASN A 351 -0.60 14.24 -4.06
C ASN A 351 -1.01 12.93 -3.39
N GLN A 352 -1.02 11.84 -4.15
CA GLN A 352 -1.05 10.49 -3.59
C GLN A 352 0.39 9.99 -3.42
N LEU A 353 0.61 9.03 -2.54
CA LEU A 353 1.86 8.27 -2.48
C LEU A 353 1.91 7.24 -3.61
N ALA A 354 1.64 7.71 -4.80
CA ALA A 354 1.59 6.93 -6.01
C ALA A 354 2.21 7.71 -7.16
N TYR A 355 2.81 7.00 -8.10
CA TYR A 355 3.31 7.60 -9.32
C TYR A 355 3.03 6.70 -10.52
N ASP A 356 2.66 7.29 -11.65
CA ASP A 356 2.57 6.60 -12.92
C ASP A 356 3.93 6.61 -13.60
N HIS A 357 4.28 5.49 -14.20
CA HIS A 357 5.58 5.27 -14.84
C HIS A 357 5.46 4.40 -16.10
N LEU A 358 6.51 4.42 -16.90
CA LEU A 358 6.70 3.55 -18.04
C LEU A 358 7.87 2.60 -17.75
N ASP A 359 7.60 1.31 -17.65
CA ASP A 359 8.62 0.26 -17.51
C ASP A 359 8.93 -0.45 -18.82
N LEU A 360 10.18 -0.85 -18.99
CA LEU A 360 10.66 -1.62 -20.15
C LEU A 360 11.03 -3.03 -19.73
N MET A 361 10.56 -4.06 -20.46
CA MET A 361 10.99 -5.44 -20.24
C MET A 361 12.48 -5.58 -20.55
N PHE A 362 13.25 -6.26 -19.69
CA PHE A 362 14.70 -6.46 -19.87
C PHE A 362 15.05 -7.61 -20.82
N ASP A 363 14.08 -8.05 -21.61
CA ASP A 363 14.23 -9.07 -22.64
C ASP A 363 13.68 -8.60 -23.99
N GLY A 364 13.54 -9.53 -24.95
CA GLY A 364 12.94 -9.24 -26.26
C GLY A 364 13.59 -8.05 -26.97
N VAL A 365 12.78 -7.08 -27.35
CA VAL A 365 13.21 -5.87 -28.08
C VAL A 365 14.11 -4.97 -27.22
N PHE A 366 13.94 -5.00 -25.90
CA PHE A 366 14.69 -4.19 -24.96
C PHE A 366 15.83 -4.92 -24.24
N ALA A 367 16.23 -6.12 -24.70
CA ALA A 367 17.41 -6.79 -24.16
C ALA A 367 18.69 -5.94 -24.27
N GLU A 368 18.80 -5.15 -25.35
CA GLU A 368 19.96 -4.28 -25.60
C GLU A 368 19.73 -2.89 -24.95
N GLU A 369 20.66 -2.45 -24.10
CA GLU A 369 20.61 -1.15 -23.42
C GLU A 369 20.45 0.02 -24.39
N THR A 370 21.13 -0.01 -25.56
CA THR A 370 21.03 1.05 -26.56
C THR A 370 19.62 1.21 -27.11
N VAL A 371 18.85 0.12 -27.21
CA VAL A 371 17.44 0.18 -27.67
C VAL A 371 16.55 0.74 -26.54
N ARG A 372 16.81 0.39 -25.27
CA ARG A 372 16.14 1.00 -24.13
C ARG A 372 16.41 2.51 -24.10
N GLU A 373 17.69 2.93 -24.17
CA GLU A 373 18.07 4.35 -24.20
C GLU A 373 17.40 5.09 -25.36
N ALA A 374 17.37 4.50 -26.55
CA ALA A 374 16.69 5.09 -27.70
C ALA A 374 15.20 5.28 -27.45
N PHE A 375 14.51 4.29 -26.87
CA PHE A 375 13.06 4.39 -26.60
C PHE A 375 12.77 5.42 -25.52
N LEU A 376 13.48 5.39 -24.40
CA LEU A 376 13.30 6.35 -23.31
C LEU A 376 13.58 7.79 -23.76
N SER A 377 14.54 8.01 -24.68
CA SER A 377 14.81 9.34 -25.28
C SER A 377 13.63 9.88 -26.10
N THR A 378 12.64 9.06 -26.45
CA THR A 378 11.45 9.53 -27.19
C THR A 378 10.31 9.96 -26.28
N VAL A 379 10.35 9.65 -24.97
CA VAL A 379 9.23 9.85 -24.07
C VAL A 379 9.05 11.33 -23.70
N PRO A 380 7.95 11.98 -24.13
CA PRO A 380 7.74 13.41 -23.90
C PRO A 380 7.12 13.68 -22.52
N ARG A 381 7.85 13.39 -21.42
CA ARG A 381 7.33 13.43 -20.04
C ARG A 381 6.65 14.77 -19.70
N GLN A 382 7.28 15.90 -20.04
CA GLN A 382 6.66 17.22 -19.77
C GLN A 382 5.33 17.39 -20.51
N ALA A 383 5.24 16.97 -21.78
CA ALA A 383 3.99 17.08 -22.54
C ALA A 383 2.87 16.16 -21.98
N ILE A 384 3.26 15.03 -21.36
CA ILE A 384 2.33 14.16 -20.65
C ILE A 384 1.84 14.87 -19.38
N VAL A 385 2.74 15.43 -18.57
CA VAL A 385 2.41 16.19 -17.35
C VAL A 385 1.53 17.40 -17.67
N ASP A 386 1.88 18.19 -18.70
CA ASP A 386 1.11 19.37 -19.13
C ASP A 386 -0.34 19.02 -19.50
N ALA A 387 -0.57 17.83 -19.99
CA ALA A 387 -1.90 17.41 -20.42
C ALA A 387 -2.67 16.65 -19.32
N ALA A 388 -2.02 15.83 -18.52
CA ALA A 388 -2.66 14.98 -17.51
C ALA A 388 -2.73 15.64 -16.13
N VAL A 389 -1.68 16.36 -15.70
CA VAL A 389 -1.49 16.80 -14.31
C VAL A 389 -1.58 18.32 -14.16
N GLU A 390 -0.95 19.11 -15.04
CA GLU A 390 -0.93 20.59 -14.97
C GLU A 390 -2.33 21.22 -14.82
N PRO A 391 -3.39 20.71 -15.49
CA PRO A 391 -4.74 21.23 -15.27
C PRO A 391 -5.29 21.02 -13.86
N LEU A 392 -4.74 20.03 -13.13
CA LEU A 392 -5.10 19.73 -11.73
C LEU A 392 -4.17 20.46 -10.76
N GLN A 393 -2.87 20.47 -11.06
CA GLN A 393 -1.82 21.01 -10.21
C GLN A 393 -0.93 21.95 -11.04
N PRO A 394 -1.23 23.26 -11.09
CA PRO A 394 -0.41 24.22 -11.82
C PRO A 394 1.04 24.23 -11.36
N GLY A 395 1.96 24.11 -12.31
CA GLY A 395 3.39 24.00 -12.06
C GLY A 395 3.87 22.58 -11.80
N ALA A 396 3.08 21.55 -12.15
CA ALA A 396 3.51 20.17 -12.07
C ALA A 396 4.70 19.89 -13.02
N GLU A 397 5.63 19.09 -12.55
CA GLU A 397 6.82 18.66 -13.27
C GLU A 397 6.88 17.13 -13.34
N PRO A 398 7.61 16.53 -14.29
CA PRO A 398 7.87 15.11 -14.30
C PRO A 398 8.52 14.64 -13.00
N LEU A 399 8.22 13.41 -12.58
CA LEU A 399 8.87 12.80 -11.42
C LEU A 399 10.26 12.29 -11.82
N ASP A 400 11.31 12.77 -11.16
CA ASP A 400 12.71 12.49 -11.49
C ASP A 400 13.38 11.48 -10.53
N SER A 401 12.60 10.62 -9.89
CA SER A 401 13.10 9.50 -9.08
C SER A 401 12.19 8.28 -9.20
N GLN A 402 12.79 7.08 -9.21
CA GLN A 402 12.08 5.80 -9.17
C GLN A 402 11.73 5.39 -7.72
N VAL A 403 12.40 6.00 -6.74
CA VAL A 403 12.35 5.60 -5.33
C VAL A 403 11.67 6.64 -4.45
N PHE A 404 11.90 7.92 -4.74
CA PHE A 404 11.37 9.02 -3.94
C PHE A 404 10.25 9.77 -4.65
N LEU A 405 9.25 10.20 -3.89
CA LEU A 405 8.20 11.12 -4.32
C LEU A 405 8.57 12.57 -4.00
N THR A 406 7.95 13.52 -4.68
CA THR A 406 8.31 14.96 -4.62
C THR A 406 8.22 15.55 -3.21
N ASP A 407 7.38 15.01 -2.35
CA ASP A 407 7.16 15.49 -0.98
C ASP A 407 8.18 14.92 0.03
N GLN A 408 9.03 13.98 -0.38
CA GLN A 408 10.04 13.35 0.49
C GLN A 408 11.34 14.17 0.52
N ALA A 409 11.93 14.29 1.70
CA ALA A 409 13.10 15.16 1.94
C ALA A 409 14.32 14.83 1.07
N ALA A 410 14.53 13.55 0.72
CA ALA A 410 15.65 13.11 -0.09
C ALA A 410 15.45 13.29 -1.60
N TYR A 411 14.22 13.58 -2.07
CA TYR A 411 13.87 13.66 -3.50
C TYR A 411 14.79 14.58 -4.31
N GLU A 412 14.96 15.84 -3.88
CA GLU A 412 15.76 16.81 -4.63
C GLU A 412 17.22 16.36 -4.80
N ASN A 413 17.79 15.72 -3.76
CA ASN A 413 19.16 15.21 -3.82
C ASN A 413 19.26 13.99 -4.74
N ALA A 414 18.28 13.09 -4.71
CA ALA A 414 18.24 11.92 -5.58
C ALA A 414 18.10 12.35 -7.04
N ALA A 415 17.11 13.17 -7.38
CA ALA A 415 16.88 13.70 -8.73
C ALA A 415 18.10 14.42 -9.31
N ALA A 416 18.81 15.20 -8.49
CA ALA A 416 20.01 15.92 -8.92
C ALA A 416 21.22 15.01 -9.20
N THR A 417 21.20 13.72 -8.79
CA THR A 417 22.39 12.85 -8.82
C THR A 417 22.18 11.49 -9.48
N ASN A 418 20.94 11.14 -9.85
CA ASN A 418 20.61 9.83 -10.42
C ASN A 418 20.77 9.72 -11.95
N GLY A 419 20.88 10.86 -12.66
CA GLY A 419 20.99 10.91 -14.12
C GLY A 419 19.66 11.06 -14.85
N SER A 420 18.57 11.40 -14.14
CA SER A 420 17.25 11.67 -14.72
C SER A 420 17.26 12.82 -15.74
N ASP A 421 18.18 13.79 -15.57
CA ASP A 421 18.36 14.93 -16.47
C ASP A 421 18.66 14.52 -17.93
N GLU A 422 19.18 13.31 -18.18
CA GLU A 422 19.40 12.76 -19.53
C GLU A 422 18.09 12.61 -20.32
N PHE A 423 16.97 12.45 -19.62
CA PHE A 423 15.62 12.23 -20.19
C PHE A 423 14.64 13.36 -19.84
N SER A 424 15.13 14.55 -19.52
CA SER A 424 14.30 15.72 -19.20
C SER A 424 13.47 16.21 -20.39
N GLU A 425 14.00 16.07 -21.61
CA GLU A 425 13.33 16.43 -22.87
C GLU A 425 13.35 15.27 -23.84
N ALA A 426 12.27 15.10 -24.60
CA ALA A 426 12.23 14.10 -25.67
C ALA A 426 13.16 14.49 -26.82
N ASP A 427 13.98 13.54 -27.29
CA ASP A 427 14.90 13.69 -28.42
C ASP A 427 14.75 12.53 -29.44
N PRO A 428 13.73 12.57 -30.31
CA PRO A 428 13.53 11.56 -31.34
C PRO A 428 14.69 11.50 -32.37
N GLU A 429 15.48 12.58 -32.52
CA GLU A 429 16.66 12.56 -33.43
C GLU A 429 17.81 11.75 -32.81
N ARG A 430 18.09 11.93 -31.52
CA ARG A 430 19.03 11.08 -30.77
C ARG A 430 18.59 9.61 -30.85
N ALA A 431 17.33 9.32 -30.57
CA ALA A 431 16.77 7.97 -30.64
C ALA A 431 16.98 7.33 -32.01
N ARG A 432 16.70 8.06 -33.09
CA ARG A 432 16.93 7.59 -34.47
C ARG A 432 18.41 7.31 -34.74
N GLY A 433 19.30 8.13 -34.16
CA GLY A 433 20.75 7.91 -34.27
C GLY A 433 21.18 6.62 -33.57
N LEU A 434 20.67 6.33 -32.40
CA LEU A 434 20.94 5.11 -31.63
C LEU A 434 20.41 3.86 -32.35
N LEU A 435 19.26 3.95 -33.01
CA LEU A 435 18.64 2.83 -33.73
C LEU A 435 19.41 2.45 -35.02
N ASP A 436 20.26 3.31 -35.55
CA ASP A 436 21.07 3.09 -36.79
C ASP A 436 20.26 2.46 -37.96
N GLY A 437 19.02 2.94 -38.13
CA GLY A 437 18.10 2.49 -39.17
C GLY A 437 17.27 1.25 -38.82
N ALA A 438 17.39 0.69 -37.62
CA ALA A 438 16.46 -0.31 -37.12
C ALA A 438 15.07 0.30 -36.86
N THR A 439 14.03 -0.52 -36.97
CA THR A 439 12.63 -0.12 -36.70
C THR A 439 11.97 -1.13 -35.74
N PRO A 440 12.36 -1.13 -34.47
CA PRO A 440 11.83 -2.07 -33.50
C PRO A 440 10.31 -1.93 -33.31
N GLU A 441 9.63 -3.06 -33.12
CA GLU A 441 8.24 -3.08 -32.73
C GLU A 441 8.16 -3.11 -31.20
N VAL A 442 7.35 -2.23 -30.61
CA VAL A 442 7.14 -2.11 -29.16
C VAL A 442 5.66 -2.14 -28.87
N ARG A 443 5.19 -3.14 -28.14
CA ARG A 443 3.82 -3.22 -27.64
C ARG A 443 3.78 -2.65 -26.22
N ILE A 444 2.92 -1.64 -26.00
CA ILE A 444 2.75 -0.98 -24.70
C ILE A 444 1.46 -1.45 -24.05
N LEU A 445 1.57 -2.12 -22.89
CA LEU A 445 0.46 -2.49 -22.04
C LEU A 445 0.03 -1.28 -21.17
N TYR A 446 -1.26 -1.05 -21.03
CA TYR A 446 -1.81 -0.05 -20.13
C TYR A 446 -3.30 -0.31 -19.86
N ASN A 447 -3.84 0.28 -18.76
CA ASN A 447 -5.28 0.31 -18.51
C ASN A 447 -5.96 1.32 -19.46
N ARG A 448 -6.76 0.82 -20.39
CA ARG A 448 -7.47 1.64 -21.39
C ARG A 448 -8.62 2.46 -20.79
N ASP A 449 -9.11 2.08 -19.63
CA ASP A 449 -10.19 2.79 -18.94
C ASP A 449 -9.67 3.98 -18.11
N ASN A 450 -8.33 4.10 -17.93
CA ASN A 450 -7.70 5.26 -17.31
C ASN A 450 -7.31 6.30 -18.37
N ALA A 451 -7.97 7.47 -18.33
CA ALA A 451 -7.79 8.52 -19.33
C ALA A 451 -6.36 9.09 -19.38
N ASN A 452 -5.68 9.19 -18.22
CA ASN A 452 -4.32 9.71 -18.13
C ASN A 452 -3.31 8.74 -18.77
N ARG A 453 -3.51 7.42 -18.58
CA ARG A 453 -2.66 6.38 -19.20
C ARG A 453 -2.89 6.26 -20.71
N VAL A 454 -4.13 6.45 -21.17
CA VAL A 454 -4.44 6.56 -22.61
C VAL A 454 -3.69 7.74 -23.23
N LEU A 455 -3.75 8.90 -22.58
CA LEU A 455 -3.06 10.11 -23.02
C LEU A 455 -1.53 9.92 -23.03
N ALA A 456 -0.95 9.30 -22.00
CA ALA A 456 0.47 8.99 -21.93
C ALA A 456 0.87 8.06 -23.10
N TYR A 457 0.10 6.99 -23.35
CA TYR A 457 0.31 6.09 -24.49
C TYR A 457 0.30 6.86 -25.81
N GLU A 458 -0.71 7.70 -26.07
CA GLU A 458 -0.83 8.45 -27.33
C GLU A 458 0.37 9.39 -27.56
N ARG A 459 0.87 10.06 -26.52
CA ARG A 459 2.04 10.94 -26.59
C ARG A 459 3.33 10.17 -26.84
N ILE A 460 3.50 9.02 -26.20
CA ILE A 460 4.65 8.15 -26.39
C ILE A 460 4.63 7.54 -27.82
N GLU A 461 3.48 7.06 -28.28
CA GLU A 461 3.30 6.49 -29.61
C GLU A 461 3.68 7.51 -30.70
N GLU A 462 3.14 8.74 -30.61
CA GLU A 462 3.44 9.82 -31.56
C GLU A 462 4.95 10.09 -31.64
N SER A 463 5.61 10.33 -30.50
CA SER A 463 7.03 10.68 -30.45
C SER A 463 7.97 9.53 -30.81
N ALA A 464 7.69 8.30 -30.33
CA ALA A 464 8.50 7.13 -30.65
C ALA A 464 8.39 6.73 -32.14
N SER A 465 7.22 6.92 -32.75
CA SER A 465 7.02 6.70 -34.18
C SER A 465 7.87 7.65 -35.04
N GLU A 466 8.06 8.91 -34.61
CA GLU A 466 8.96 9.86 -35.27
C GLU A 466 10.42 9.38 -35.26
N ALA A 467 10.85 8.69 -34.20
CA ALA A 467 12.19 8.13 -34.10
C ALA A 467 12.40 6.86 -34.95
N GLY A 468 11.33 6.19 -35.36
CA GLY A 468 11.38 4.97 -36.17
C GLY A 468 10.93 3.71 -35.45
N PHE A 469 10.44 3.78 -34.23
CA PHE A 469 9.77 2.67 -33.55
C PHE A 469 8.42 2.40 -34.20
N ARG A 470 8.00 1.13 -34.17
CA ARG A 470 6.64 0.74 -34.51
C ARG A 470 5.89 0.42 -33.21
N VAL A 471 5.20 1.40 -32.68
CA VAL A 471 4.43 1.23 -31.44
C VAL A 471 3.12 0.49 -31.74
N VAL A 472 2.79 -0.49 -30.87
CA VAL A 472 1.58 -1.32 -30.97
C VAL A 472 0.75 -1.10 -29.70
N ASP A 473 -0.53 -0.77 -29.90
CA ASP A 473 -1.48 -0.62 -28.81
C ASP A 473 -1.73 -1.97 -28.12
N GLY A 474 -1.31 -2.07 -26.85
CA GLY A 474 -1.53 -3.19 -25.94
C GLY A 474 -2.54 -2.88 -24.83
N GLY A 475 -3.26 -1.75 -24.93
CA GLY A 475 -4.23 -1.34 -23.91
C GLY A 475 -5.36 -2.35 -23.74
N LEU A 476 -5.69 -2.65 -22.46
CA LEU A 476 -6.75 -3.57 -22.06
C LEU A 476 -7.72 -2.91 -21.07
N PRO A 477 -8.96 -3.41 -20.94
CA PRO A 477 -9.88 -2.95 -19.90
C PRO A 477 -9.29 -3.13 -18.48
N ALA A 478 -9.78 -2.34 -17.53
CA ALA A 478 -9.34 -2.37 -16.13
C ALA A 478 -9.36 -3.77 -15.50
N ALA A 479 -10.33 -4.61 -15.85
CA ALA A 479 -10.45 -5.98 -15.35
C ALA A 479 -9.45 -6.98 -15.94
N GLU A 480 -8.70 -6.61 -16.98
CA GLU A 480 -7.87 -7.57 -17.75
C GLU A 480 -6.37 -7.19 -17.78
N TRP A 481 -6.03 -5.91 -17.66
CA TRP A 481 -4.66 -5.44 -17.90
C TRP A 481 -3.68 -5.90 -16.81
N ALA A 482 -4.10 -5.86 -15.54
CA ALA A 482 -3.23 -6.20 -14.41
C ALA A 482 -2.75 -7.65 -14.44
N ALA A 483 -3.61 -8.58 -14.88
CA ALA A 483 -3.26 -9.99 -15.05
C ALA A 483 -2.24 -10.25 -16.19
N ARG A 484 -1.83 -9.21 -16.91
CA ARG A 484 -0.79 -9.30 -17.95
C ARG A 484 0.58 -8.84 -17.47
N LEU A 485 0.66 -8.15 -16.34
CA LEU A 485 1.94 -7.73 -15.76
C LEU A 485 2.82 -8.96 -15.49
N GLY A 486 4.13 -8.84 -15.80
CA GLY A 486 5.09 -9.94 -15.67
C GLY A 486 4.96 -11.06 -16.72
N THR A 487 4.10 -10.91 -17.75
CA THR A 487 3.98 -11.88 -18.85
C THR A 487 4.76 -11.42 -20.09
N ASP A 488 5.00 -12.32 -21.03
CA ASP A 488 5.65 -12.05 -22.33
C ASP A 488 4.70 -11.41 -23.37
N SER A 489 3.55 -10.89 -22.95
CA SER A 489 2.53 -10.35 -23.85
C SER A 489 2.76 -8.90 -24.28
N TYR A 490 3.74 -8.20 -23.71
CA TYR A 490 4.06 -6.80 -23.96
C TYR A 490 5.58 -6.57 -23.88
N ASP A 491 6.04 -5.42 -24.37
CA ASP A 491 7.45 -4.99 -24.33
C ASP A 491 7.67 -3.83 -23.35
N ALA A 492 6.65 -2.98 -23.17
CA ALA A 492 6.64 -1.90 -22.19
C ALA A 492 5.25 -1.80 -21.52
N ALA A 493 5.19 -1.26 -20.30
CA ALA A 493 3.94 -1.07 -19.59
C ALA A 493 3.84 0.32 -18.95
N ILE A 494 2.64 0.92 -19.03
CA ILE A 494 2.30 2.16 -18.30
C ILE A 494 1.35 1.79 -17.17
N PHE A 495 1.82 1.94 -15.92
CA PHE A 495 1.02 1.66 -14.72
C PHE A 495 1.54 2.49 -13.54
N GLY A 496 1.01 2.30 -12.35
CA GLY A 496 1.41 3.05 -11.18
C GLY A 496 1.75 2.16 -9.99
N TRP A 497 2.71 2.60 -9.19
CA TRP A 497 2.98 2.09 -7.87
C TRP A 497 2.36 2.98 -6.82
N THR A 498 1.79 2.36 -5.77
CA THR A 498 1.28 3.04 -4.58
C THR A 498 2.06 2.55 -3.36
N ALA A 499 2.54 3.47 -2.53
CA ALA A 499 3.29 3.15 -1.32
C ALA A 499 2.41 3.24 -0.07
N SER A 500 2.76 2.47 0.97
CA SER A 500 2.17 2.60 2.31
C SER A 500 2.53 3.93 2.98
N GLY A 501 3.69 4.49 2.61
CA GLY A 501 4.22 5.73 3.17
C GLY A 501 5.12 5.52 4.38
N VAL A 502 5.28 4.30 4.86
CA VAL A 502 6.15 3.93 5.98
C VAL A 502 7.10 2.81 5.58
N GLY A 503 8.28 2.80 6.18
CA GLY A 503 9.28 1.78 5.94
C GLY A 503 10.04 1.92 4.61
N VAL A 504 10.86 0.93 4.31
CA VAL A 504 11.72 0.87 3.11
C VAL A 504 11.53 -0.42 2.30
N SER A 505 10.71 -1.34 2.77
CA SER A 505 10.47 -2.66 2.17
C SER A 505 9.90 -2.61 0.76
N GLY A 506 9.23 -1.53 0.38
CA GLY A 506 8.72 -1.31 -0.98
C GLY A 506 9.83 -1.25 -2.05
N VAL A 507 11.04 -0.80 -1.69
CA VAL A 507 12.15 -0.70 -2.65
C VAL A 507 12.63 -2.08 -3.10
N PRO A 508 13.02 -3.01 -2.20
CA PRO A 508 13.39 -4.36 -2.60
C PRO A 508 12.21 -5.16 -3.18
N GLN A 509 10.98 -4.94 -2.73
CA GLN A 509 9.79 -5.59 -3.27
C GLN A 509 9.63 -5.36 -4.78
N ILE A 510 9.99 -4.16 -5.28
CA ILE A 510 9.86 -3.78 -6.69
C ILE A 510 11.15 -4.07 -7.48
N PHE A 511 12.31 -3.71 -6.93
CA PHE A 511 13.56 -3.62 -7.71
C PHE A 511 14.56 -4.75 -7.46
N ARG A 512 14.38 -5.59 -6.44
CA ARG A 512 15.27 -6.73 -6.21
C ARG A 512 15.16 -7.75 -7.33
N THR A 513 16.28 -8.34 -7.69
CA THR A 513 16.33 -9.43 -8.68
C THR A 513 15.41 -10.58 -8.27
N GLY A 514 14.40 -10.87 -9.10
CA GLY A 514 13.44 -11.97 -8.88
C GLY A 514 12.36 -11.70 -7.85
N ALA A 515 12.23 -10.47 -7.33
CA ALA A 515 11.13 -10.09 -6.47
C ALA A 515 9.77 -10.21 -7.20
N ALA A 516 8.71 -10.49 -6.43
CA ALA A 516 7.37 -10.76 -6.99
C ALA A 516 6.80 -9.59 -7.82
N SER A 517 7.13 -8.35 -7.43
CA SER A 517 6.71 -7.14 -8.15
C SER A 517 7.73 -6.63 -9.18
N ASN A 518 8.84 -7.34 -9.38
CA ASN A 518 9.79 -7.05 -10.45
C ASN A 518 9.29 -7.61 -11.78
N TYR A 519 8.27 -6.97 -12.35
CA TYR A 519 7.57 -7.48 -13.53
C TYR A 519 8.38 -7.40 -14.82
N ASN A 520 9.42 -6.58 -14.87
CA ASN A 520 10.19 -6.32 -16.09
C ASN A 520 11.49 -7.11 -16.21
N GLY A 521 11.87 -7.88 -15.18
CA GLY A 521 13.08 -8.71 -15.17
C GLY A 521 14.38 -7.92 -14.96
N PHE A 522 14.31 -6.74 -14.33
CA PHE A 522 15.51 -6.00 -13.90
C PHE A 522 16.35 -6.85 -12.96
N SER A 523 17.69 -6.81 -13.12
CA SER A 523 18.62 -7.54 -12.27
C SER A 523 19.94 -6.77 -12.15
N SER A 524 20.30 -6.48 -10.90
CA SER A 524 21.54 -5.78 -10.57
C SER A 524 22.09 -6.27 -9.22
N PRO A 525 23.15 -7.10 -9.21
CA PRO A 525 23.75 -7.57 -7.96
C PRO A 525 24.27 -6.43 -7.06
N GLU A 526 24.61 -5.27 -7.64
CA GLU A 526 25.01 -4.09 -6.86
C GLU A 526 23.79 -3.44 -6.17
N ALA A 527 22.67 -3.35 -6.88
CA ALA A 527 21.41 -2.84 -6.29
C ALA A 527 20.87 -3.81 -5.23
N ASP A 528 20.92 -5.12 -5.47
CA ASP A 528 20.50 -6.16 -4.51
C ASP A 528 21.30 -6.03 -3.20
N ALA A 529 22.64 -5.87 -3.27
CA ALA A 529 23.47 -5.67 -2.08
C ALA A 529 23.13 -4.37 -1.31
N LEU A 530 22.79 -3.29 -2.02
CA LEU A 530 22.35 -2.05 -1.37
C LEU A 530 20.96 -2.18 -0.73
N MET A 531 20.08 -3.01 -1.29
CA MET A 531 18.78 -3.30 -0.71
C MET A 531 18.92 -4.18 0.54
N ASP A 532 19.91 -5.11 0.59
CA ASP A 532 20.23 -5.85 1.81
C ASP A 532 20.71 -4.89 2.92
N ASP A 533 21.61 -3.96 2.60
CA ASP A 533 22.05 -2.93 3.55
C ASP A 533 20.87 -2.03 3.98
N LEU A 534 19.96 -1.66 3.07
CA LEU A 534 18.83 -0.76 3.31
C LEU A 534 17.86 -1.29 4.36
N VAL A 535 17.46 -2.55 4.25
CA VAL A 535 16.47 -3.15 5.16
C VAL A 535 17.02 -3.41 6.57
N THR A 536 18.35 -3.34 6.73
CA THR A 536 19.02 -3.49 8.02
C THR A 536 19.49 -2.18 8.65
N GLU A 537 19.35 -1.05 7.92
CA GLU A 537 19.82 0.26 8.38
C GLU A 537 18.76 1.00 9.20
N PHE A 538 19.08 1.41 10.43
CA PHE A 538 18.15 2.13 11.32
C PHE A 538 18.31 3.65 11.28
N ASP A 539 19.44 4.17 10.78
CA ASP A 539 19.64 5.61 10.66
C ASP A 539 18.91 6.17 9.45
N PRO A 540 17.94 7.09 9.62
CA PRO A 540 17.14 7.60 8.50
C PRO A 540 17.99 8.26 7.40
N GLN A 541 19.05 8.99 7.76
CA GLN A 541 19.91 9.64 6.79
C GLN A 541 20.72 8.61 5.99
N ALA A 542 21.21 7.56 6.64
CA ALA A 542 21.91 6.48 5.94
C ALA A 542 20.98 5.70 5.00
N ARG A 543 19.70 5.50 5.38
CA ARG A 543 18.67 4.93 4.50
C ARG A 543 18.45 5.79 3.27
N ASP A 544 18.31 7.11 3.42
CA ASP A 544 18.15 8.04 2.29
C ASP A 544 19.36 7.98 1.34
N GLU A 545 20.59 7.86 1.88
CA GLU A 545 21.80 7.71 1.08
C GLU A 545 21.82 6.38 0.29
N LEU A 546 21.39 5.27 0.92
CA LEU A 546 21.27 3.97 0.26
C LEU A 546 20.23 4.00 -0.85
N GLN A 547 19.03 4.50 -0.56
CA GLN A 547 17.95 4.65 -1.55
C GLN A 547 18.37 5.55 -2.73
N THR A 548 19.08 6.65 -2.48
CA THR A 548 19.64 7.53 -3.54
C THR A 548 20.62 6.77 -4.44
N ARG A 549 21.44 5.86 -3.87
CA ARG A 549 22.36 5.03 -4.67
C ARG A 549 21.62 3.98 -5.47
N ILE A 550 20.59 3.37 -4.90
CA ILE A 550 19.71 2.41 -5.59
C ILE A 550 19.01 3.09 -6.76
N ASP A 551 18.39 4.26 -6.52
CA ASP A 551 17.73 5.05 -7.56
C ASP A 551 18.66 5.32 -8.76
N ARG A 552 19.90 5.75 -8.50
CA ARG A 552 20.90 5.96 -9.54
C ARG A 552 21.22 4.69 -10.35
N LEU A 553 21.27 3.51 -9.71
CA LEU A 553 21.50 2.24 -10.43
C LEU A 553 20.32 1.88 -11.34
N ILE A 554 19.11 2.11 -10.88
CA ILE A 554 17.87 1.89 -11.63
C ILE A 554 17.85 2.80 -12.87
N TRP A 555 18.13 4.10 -12.73
CA TRP A 555 18.25 5.04 -13.85
C TRP A 555 19.35 4.64 -14.82
N SER A 556 20.53 4.27 -14.30
CA SER A 556 21.67 3.87 -15.15
C SER A 556 21.41 2.61 -15.98
N ALA A 557 20.55 1.70 -15.49
CA ALA A 557 20.13 0.50 -16.19
C ALA A 557 19.11 0.77 -17.31
N ARG A 558 18.61 1.99 -17.43
CA ARG A 558 17.50 2.32 -18.35
C ARG A 558 16.25 1.49 -18.05
N TYR A 559 15.91 1.40 -16.76
CA TYR A 559 14.78 0.61 -16.25
C TYR A 559 13.45 1.02 -16.90
N GLY A 560 13.19 2.29 -16.88
CA GLY A 560 11.98 2.95 -17.32
C GLY A 560 12.00 4.41 -16.92
N LEU A 561 10.87 5.10 -17.04
CA LEU A 561 10.74 6.50 -16.66
C LEU A 561 9.53 6.73 -15.76
N PRO A 562 9.69 7.26 -14.56
CA PRO A 562 8.58 7.88 -13.85
C PRO A 562 8.00 9.01 -14.71
N LEU A 563 6.70 9.10 -14.79
CA LEU A 563 6.00 10.12 -15.56
C LEU A 563 5.61 11.28 -14.65
N TYR A 564 4.84 11.02 -13.61
CA TYR A 564 4.38 12.01 -12.65
C TYR A 564 3.92 11.35 -11.34
N GLN A 565 3.97 12.10 -10.26
CA GLN A 565 3.27 11.74 -9.02
C GLN A 565 1.76 11.92 -9.23
N VAL A 566 0.98 10.91 -8.83
CA VAL A 566 -0.46 10.88 -9.10
C VAL A 566 -1.18 11.92 -8.25
N PRO A 567 -1.95 12.84 -8.83
CA PRO A 567 -2.81 13.72 -8.06
C PRO A 567 -4.01 12.96 -7.49
N GLY A 568 -4.46 13.35 -6.29
CA GLY A 568 -5.64 12.78 -5.66
C GLY A 568 -6.78 13.79 -5.56
N LEU A 569 -8.01 13.32 -5.74
CA LEU A 569 -9.23 14.06 -5.47
C LEU A 569 -10.08 13.29 -4.47
N GLN A 570 -10.57 13.98 -3.44
CA GLN A 570 -11.53 13.46 -2.48
C GLN A 570 -12.61 14.50 -2.28
N ALA A 571 -13.87 14.08 -2.33
CA ALA A 571 -14.98 14.98 -2.06
C ALA A 571 -15.99 14.34 -1.11
N SER A 572 -16.49 15.11 -0.16
CA SER A 572 -17.56 14.72 0.75
C SER A 572 -18.66 15.78 0.81
N ALA A 573 -19.90 15.37 1.07
CA ALA A 573 -20.97 16.30 1.41
C ALA A 573 -20.56 17.15 2.63
N ASP A 574 -20.92 18.43 2.66
CA ASP A 574 -20.59 19.34 3.77
C ASP A 574 -21.30 18.98 5.10
N THR A 575 -22.21 18.01 5.06
CA THR A 575 -22.87 17.40 6.20
C THR A 575 -22.07 16.27 6.84
N ILE A 576 -20.93 15.87 6.25
CA ILE A 576 -20.06 14.82 6.78
C ILE A 576 -18.79 15.48 7.34
N GLU A 577 -18.45 15.14 8.58
CA GLU A 577 -17.27 15.63 9.27
C GLU A 577 -16.23 14.53 9.48
N HIS A 578 -14.99 14.95 9.69
CA HIS A 578 -13.83 14.09 9.99
C HIS A 578 -13.48 13.09 8.89
N VAL A 579 -13.77 13.41 7.63
CA VAL A 579 -13.26 12.65 6.48
C VAL A 579 -11.97 13.35 6.04
N GLU A 580 -10.84 12.83 6.51
CA GLU A 580 -9.55 13.46 6.28
C GLU A 580 -8.82 12.81 5.11
N TYR A 581 -8.10 13.62 4.34
CA TYR A 581 -7.31 13.14 3.22
C TYR A 581 -6.11 12.32 3.70
N MET A 582 -5.88 11.18 3.05
CA MET A 582 -4.75 10.31 3.27
C MET A 582 -4.12 9.96 1.92
N PRO A 583 -2.81 10.21 1.74
CA PRO A 583 -2.17 10.00 0.43
C PRO A 583 -1.82 8.56 0.10
N ASN A 584 -1.81 7.63 1.09
CA ASN A 584 -1.44 6.24 0.89
C ASN A 584 -2.60 5.35 0.40
N GLN A 585 -2.36 4.04 0.27
CA GLN A 585 -3.33 3.05 -0.22
C GLN A 585 -4.60 2.96 0.62
N THR A 586 -4.52 3.15 1.95
CA THR A 586 -5.69 3.16 2.85
C THR A 586 -6.67 4.28 2.47
N GLY A 587 -6.13 5.40 1.95
CA GLY A 587 -6.94 6.54 1.54
C GLY A 587 -7.79 7.07 2.70
N LEU A 588 -8.95 7.63 2.39
CA LEU A 588 -9.86 8.21 3.38
C LEU A 588 -10.28 7.25 4.51
N TRP A 589 -10.16 5.93 4.33
CA TRP A 589 -10.60 4.94 5.32
C TRP A 589 -9.75 4.93 6.60
N TRP A 590 -8.56 5.53 6.59
CA TRP A 590 -7.61 5.49 7.69
C TRP A 590 -8.19 5.92 9.05
N ASN A 591 -9.18 6.84 9.05
CA ASN A 591 -9.87 7.31 10.25
C ASN A 591 -11.39 7.04 10.23
N VAL A 592 -11.83 5.98 9.56
CA VAL A 592 -13.24 5.62 9.33
C VAL A 592 -14.10 5.61 10.60
N TRP A 593 -13.51 5.39 11.76
CA TRP A 593 -14.18 5.44 13.06
C TRP A 593 -14.54 6.87 13.51
N GLU A 594 -13.92 7.90 12.92
CA GLU A 594 -14.17 9.30 13.26
C GLU A 594 -15.26 9.96 12.42
N TRP A 595 -15.61 9.37 11.29
CA TRP A 595 -16.60 9.93 10.40
C TRP A 595 -17.94 10.14 11.10
N SER A 596 -18.55 11.31 10.91
CA SER A 596 -19.81 11.67 11.55
C SER A 596 -20.71 12.52 10.68
N VAL A 597 -22.02 12.48 10.94
CA VAL A 597 -23.03 13.27 10.25
C VAL A 597 -23.42 14.46 11.12
N ILE A 598 -23.38 15.67 10.55
CA ILE A 598 -23.96 16.88 11.15
C ILE A 598 -25.47 16.87 10.89
N ARG A 599 -26.28 17.04 11.91
CA ARG A 599 -27.74 17.19 11.81
C ARG A 599 -28.19 18.61 12.10
#